data_a996f87ee6903758ee830e89c5a5fa0a
#
_entry.id   a996f87ee6903758ee830e89c5a5fa0a
#
_cell.length_a   1.000
_cell.length_b   1.000
_cell.length_c   1.000
_cell.angle_alpha   90.00
_cell.angle_beta   90.00
_cell.angle_gamma   90.00
#
_symmetry.space_group_name_H-M   'P 1'
#
loop_
_entity.id
_entity.type
_entity.pdbx_description
1 polymer ?
#
loop_
_entity_poly.entity_id
_entity_poly.type
_entity_poly.pdbx_seq_one_letter_code
_entity_poly.pdbx_strand_id
1 'polypeptide(L)'
;KAESGELEILGRENNMPTLKFGKNETVGSEIPTIWIEKDFFTVKGSSYVREVFGDKRFPYPKPLEYIVEILHATSNNESIVLDFFAGSGTTGEAAMVLNKAGDGNRKFILCTNNENNICRNVTYERIKRVMEREGYAASLKYYRIDYVPINEQLYYEYADQLLHHIRELVELENSINFIENAEIAIVLTDEELADFIARPEAFSKCH
;
A
#
# COMPACT_ATOMS: atom_id res chain seq x y z
N LYS A 1 30.60 -6.84 9.74
CA LYS A 1 30.45 -5.62 8.93
C LYS A 1 29.52 -5.93 7.79
N ALA A 2 28.40 -5.31 7.84
CA ALA A 2 27.49 -5.32 6.71
C ALA A 2 27.95 -4.28 5.70
N GLU A 3 28.10 -4.66 4.48
CA GLU A 3 28.73 -3.85 3.42
C GLU A 3 27.70 -3.04 2.61
N SER A 4 26.57 -2.65 3.13
CA SER A 4 25.63 -1.81 2.37
C SER A 4 24.42 -1.37 3.19
N GLY A 5 24.61 -0.42 4.08
CA GLY A 5 23.49 0.20 4.80
C GLY A 5 22.74 -0.74 5.75
N GLU A 6 23.41 -1.72 6.27
CA GLU A 6 22.88 -2.79 7.08
C GLU A 6 22.94 -2.47 8.58
N LEU A 7 22.27 -3.27 9.34
CA LEU A 7 22.11 -3.20 10.78
C LEU A 7 23.46 -3.34 11.49
N GLU A 8 23.88 -2.35 12.27
CA GLU A 8 25.06 -2.41 13.10
C GLU A 8 24.66 -2.47 14.58
N ILE A 9 25.19 -3.45 15.32
CA ILE A 9 25.03 -3.51 16.76
C ILE A 9 26.13 -2.65 17.38
N LEU A 10 25.76 -1.48 17.91
CA LEU A 10 26.70 -0.53 18.49
C LEU A 10 27.10 -0.83 19.94
N GLY A 11 26.37 -1.69 20.62
CA GLY A 11 26.64 -2.02 22.01
C GLY A 11 25.40 -2.54 22.74
N ARG A 12 25.50 -2.59 24.05
CA ARG A 12 24.38 -2.94 24.93
C ARG A 12 24.24 -1.87 25.99
N GLU A 13 23.09 -1.25 26.03
CA GLU A 13 22.70 -0.38 27.12
C GLU A 13 21.65 -1.12 27.98
N ASN A 14 21.87 -1.21 29.29
CA ASN A 14 20.99 -1.96 30.21
C ASN A 14 20.70 -3.42 29.77
N ASN A 15 21.71 -4.13 29.27
CA ASN A 15 21.61 -5.48 28.71
C ASN A 15 20.75 -5.64 27.43
N MET A 16 20.28 -4.57 26.84
CA MET A 16 19.57 -4.59 25.56
C MET A 16 20.51 -4.20 24.42
N PRO A 17 20.44 -4.86 23.25
CA PRO A 17 21.22 -4.45 22.08
C PRO A 17 20.73 -3.10 21.55
N THR A 18 21.66 -2.18 21.35
CA THR A 18 21.39 -0.93 20.64
C THR A 18 21.68 -1.15 19.17
N LEU A 19 20.69 -0.94 18.32
CA LEU A 19 20.77 -1.14 16.87
C LEU A 19 20.82 0.19 16.16
N LYS A 20 21.72 0.32 15.19
CA LYS A 20 21.79 1.48 14.30
C LYS A 20 21.57 1.03 12.86
N PHE A 21 20.61 1.64 12.21
CA PHE A 21 20.43 1.49 10.79
C PHE A 21 21.32 2.51 10.07
N GLY A 22 22.42 2.02 9.48
CA GLY A 22 23.29 2.86 8.67
C GLY A 22 22.66 3.14 7.32
N LYS A 23 22.20 4.36 7.09
CA LYS A 23 22.16 4.93 5.73
C LYS A 23 23.40 5.78 5.55
N ASN A 24 24.01 5.70 4.39
CA ASN A 24 25.16 6.52 4.03
C ASN A 24 24.89 7.99 4.35
N GLU A 25 25.75 8.57 5.20
CA GLU A 25 26.07 9.98 5.33
C GLU A 25 25.10 10.94 6.04
N THR A 26 24.08 10.51 6.71
CA THR A 26 23.47 11.32 7.76
C THR A 26 23.62 10.61 9.09
N VAL A 27 24.12 11.30 10.10
CA VAL A 27 24.13 10.81 11.49
C VAL A 27 22.67 10.63 11.91
N GLY A 28 22.11 9.46 11.56
CA GLY A 28 20.77 9.09 11.99
C GLY A 28 20.75 8.90 13.50
N SER A 29 19.70 9.34 14.15
CA SER A 29 19.46 9.00 15.54
C SER A 29 19.36 7.49 15.69
N GLU A 30 19.92 6.93 16.75
CA GLU A 30 19.80 5.52 17.09
C GLU A 30 18.32 5.17 17.31
N ILE A 31 17.88 4.04 16.77
CA ILE A 31 16.53 3.55 17.01
C ILE A 31 16.55 2.75 18.31
N PRO A 32 15.82 3.14 19.35
CA PRO A 32 15.78 2.42 20.60
C PRO A 32 15.12 1.04 20.42
N THR A 33 15.59 0.06 21.17
CA THR A 33 14.99 -1.28 21.18
C THR A 33 13.69 -1.34 21.99
N ILE A 34 13.44 -0.35 22.82
CA ILE A 34 12.22 -0.18 23.62
C ILE A 34 11.65 1.20 23.34
N TRP A 35 10.40 1.25 22.96
CA TRP A 35 9.67 2.45 22.60
C TRP A 35 8.61 2.71 23.68
N ILE A 36 8.82 3.74 24.48
CA ILE A 36 8.03 4.05 25.68
C ILE A 36 7.19 5.32 25.56
N GLU A 37 7.24 5.97 24.42
CA GLU A 37 6.48 7.18 24.15
C GLU A 37 4.98 6.89 24.19
N LYS A 38 4.22 7.80 24.80
CA LYS A 38 2.79 7.64 25.00
C LYS A 38 2.01 7.49 23.69
N ASP A 39 2.53 8.03 22.60
CA ASP A 39 1.90 7.99 21.29
C ASP A 39 2.01 6.63 20.62
N PHE A 40 2.90 5.77 21.10
CA PHE A 40 3.07 4.39 20.62
C PHE A 40 2.18 3.37 21.35
N PHE A 41 1.40 3.79 22.32
CA PHE A 41 0.52 2.88 23.06
C PHE A 41 -0.71 2.49 22.23
N THR A 42 -1.10 1.23 22.33
CA THR A 42 -2.23 0.65 21.58
C THR A 42 -3.56 1.39 21.79
N VAL A 43 -3.71 2.05 22.95
CA VAL A 43 -4.88 2.90 23.25
C VAL A 43 -5.04 4.03 22.21
N LYS A 44 -3.93 4.60 21.75
CA LYS A 44 -3.95 5.65 20.71
C LYS A 44 -4.54 5.14 19.40
N GLY A 45 -4.10 3.96 18.96
CA GLY A 45 -4.66 3.32 17.76
C GLY A 45 -6.16 3.12 17.87
N SER A 46 -6.65 2.62 19.02
CA SER A 46 -8.08 2.40 19.24
C SER A 46 -8.89 3.71 19.30
N SER A 47 -8.32 4.75 19.88
CA SER A 47 -8.94 6.08 19.92
C SER A 47 -9.01 6.69 18.51
N TYR A 48 -7.95 6.55 17.76
CA TYR A 48 -7.88 7.07 16.40
C TYR A 48 -8.87 6.36 15.44
N VAL A 49 -8.96 5.02 15.50
CA VAL A 49 -9.97 4.29 14.70
C VAL A 49 -11.38 4.72 15.05
N ARG A 50 -11.65 4.95 16.34
CA ARG A 50 -12.97 5.47 16.75
C ARG A 50 -13.23 6.87 16.22
N GLU A 51 -12.22 7.71 16.16
CA GLU A 51 -12.33 9.06 15.58
C GLU A 51 -12.64 8.99 14.08
N VAL A 52 -11.92 8.13 13.33
CA VAL A 52 -12.11 7.98 11.87
C VAL A 52 -13.50 7.40 11.53
N PHE A 53 -13.97 6.43 12.30
CA PHE A 53 -15.20 5.69 11.97
C PHE A 53 -16.41 6.12 12.77
N GLY A 54 -16.23 6.76 13.92
CA GLY A 54 -17.30 7.03 14.89
C GLY A 54 -17.60 5.84 15.81
N ASP A 55 -17.01 4.67 15.56
CA ASP A 55 -17.23 3.43 16.29
C ASP A 55 -15.93 2.63 16.54
N LYS A 56 -16.04 1.57 17.37
CA LYS A 56 -14.92 0.64 17.61
C LYS A 56 -14.94 -0.49 16.56
N ARG A 57 -14.71 -0.14 15.30
CA ARG A 57 -14.83 -1.06 14.18
C ARG A 57 -13.72 -2.11 14.10
N PHE A 58 -12.57 -1.83 14.71
CA PHE A 58 -11.43 -2.76 14.76
C PHE A 58 -10.88 -2.87 16.18
N PRO A 59 -10.63 -4.08 16.71
CA PRO A 59 -10.32 -4.26 18.14
C PRO A 59 -8.92 -3.84 18.55
N TYR A 60 -7.91 -4.06 17.70
CA TYR A 60 -6.49 -3.89 18.03
C TYR A 60 -5.70 -3.11 16.97
N PRO A 61 -6.10 -1.89 16.60
CA PRO A 61 -5.35 -1.11 15.62
C PRO A 61 -4.00 -0.70 16.20
N LYS A 62 -2.97 -0.71 15.36
CA LYS A 62 -1.67 -0.16 15.73
C LYS A 62 -1.76 1.37 15.79
N PRO A 63 -1.03 2.04 16.69
CA PRO A 63 -0.90 3.49 16.68
C PRO A 63 -0.28 3.97 15.37
N LEU A 64 -0.79 5.07 14.85
CA LEU A 64 -0.30 5.63 13.58
C LEU A 64 1.15 6.08 13.72
N GLU A 65 1.46 6.82 14.76
CA GLU A 65 2.78 7.37 15.04
C GLU A 65 3.85 6.28 15.15
N TYR A 66 3.50 5.14 15.74
CA TYR A 66 4.40 4.00 15.84
C TYR A 66 4.79 3.43 14.46
N ILE A 67 3.83 3.30 13.55
CA ILE A 67 4.09 2.80 12.20
C ILE A 67 4.80 3.87 11.35
N VAL A 68 4.47 5.16 11.55
CA VAL A 68 5.18 6.28 10.90
C VAL A 68 6.66 6.24 11.23
N GLU A 69 7.01 6.06 12.52
CA GLU A 69 8.40 5.98 12.95
C GLU A 69 9.13 4.77 12.35
N ILE A 70 8.49 3.61 12.33
CA ILE A 70 9.06 2.42 11.67
C ILE A 70 9.33 2.71 10.19
N LEU A 71 8.37 3.24 9.46
CA LEU A 71 8.54 3.50 8.03
C LEU A 71 9.55 4.62 7.77
N HIS A 72 9.59 5.64 8.62
CA HIS A 72 10.60 6.70 8.52
C HIS A 72 12.02 6.14 8.65
N ALA A 73 12.21 5.21 9.58
CA ALA A 73 13.51 4.59 9.84
C ALA A 73 13.93 3.55 8.78
N THR A 74 12.96 2.87 8.14
CA THR A 74 13.22 1.68 7.30
C THR A 74 12.95 1.88 5.82
N SER A 75 12.41 3.03 5.40
CA SER A 75 12.05 3.30 4.01
C SER A 75 12.56 4.65 3.53
N ASN A 76 12.80 4.77 2.24
CA ASN A 76 13.09 6.04 1.56
C ASN A 76 11.84 6.57 0.84
N ASN A 77 11.96 7.76 0.22
CA ASN A 77 10.84 8.46 -0.40
C ASN A 77 10.18 7.72 -1.58
N GLU A 78 10.86 6.77 -2.21
CA GLU A 78 10.37 6.00 -3.36
C GLU A 78 10.09 4.53 -3.03
N SER A 79 10.10 4.16 -1.75
CA SER A 79 9.91 2.76 -1.33
C SER A 79 8.50 2.25 -1.61
N ILE A 80 8.41 0.97 -1.94
CA ILE A 80 7.15 0.22 -1.94
C ILE A 80 7.02 -0.47 -0.58
N VAL A 81 5.98 -0.14 0.15
CA VAL A 81 5.68 -0.70 1.48
C VAL A 81 4.65 -1.80 1.32
N LEU A 82 5.02 -3.01 1.71
CA LEU A 82 4.15 -4.18 1.63
C LEU A 82 3.76 -4.65 3.03
N ASP A 83 2.45 -4.77 3.28
CA ASP A 83 1.88 -5.29 4.54
C ASP A 83 0.91 -6.44 4.25
N PHE A 84 1.31 -7.66 4.59
CA PHE A 84 0.50 -8.88 4.39
C PHE A 84 -0.62 -9.04 5.41
N PHE A 85 -0.60 -8.29 6.50
CA PHE A 85 -1.56 -8.36 7.57
C PHE A 85 -2.12 -6.99 7.92
N ALA A 86 -2.57 -6.28 6.89
CA ALA A 86 -2.95 -4.86 6.93
C ALA A 86 -3.90 -4.46 8.07
N GLY A 87 -4.71 -5.40 8.56
CA GLY A 87 -5.61 -5.17 9.68
C GLY A 87 -6.49 -3.94 9.48
N SER A 88 -6.24 -2.89 10.26
CA SER A 88 -6.96 -1.64 10.11
C SER A 88 -6.40 -0.68 9.05
N GLY A 89 -5.33 -1.05 8.33
CA GLY A 89 -4.72 -0.21 7.29
C GLY A 89 -3.78 0.89 7.79
N THR A 90 -3.28 0.78 9.01
CA THR A 90 -2.39 1.80 9.60
C THR A 90 -1.14 2.04 8.76
N THR A 91 -0.58 1.00 8.16
CA THR A 91 0.63 1.07 7.32
C THR A 91 0.43 1.95 6.08
N GLY A 92 -0.72 1.83 5.43
CA GLY A 92 -1.04 2.67 4.26
C GLY A 92 -1.16 4.15 4.62
N GLU A 93 -1.83 4.45 5.74
CA GLU A 93 -1.93 5.82 6.24
C GLU A 93 -0.56 6.39 6.64
N ALA A 94 0.28 5.60 7.32
CA ALA A 94 1.63 6.02 7.70
C ALA A 94 2.49 6.37 6.48
N ALA A 95 2.38 5.61 5.38
CA ALA A 95 3.06 5.95 4.12
C ALA A 95 2.58 7.29 3.56
N MET A 96 1.28 7.56 3.59
CA MET A 96 0.70 8.85 3.13
C MET A 96 1.13 10.02 4.02
N VAL A 97 1.19 9.83 5.35
CA VAL A 97 1.72 10.84 6.29
C VAL A 97 3.15 11.23 5.91
N LEU A 98 4.01 10.24 5.70
CA LEU A 98 5.42 10.49 5.35
C LEU A 98 5.57 11.14 3.97
N ASN A 99 4.75 10.77 2.99
CA ASN A 99 4.75 11.42 1.69
C ASN A 99 4.38 12.90 1.79
N LYS A 100 3.33 13.21 2.55
CA LYS A 100 2.89 14.60 2.77
C LYS A 100 3.92 15.43 3.53
N ALA A 101 4.64 14.85 4.49
CA ALA A 101 5.62 15.54 5.30
C ALA A 101 6.95 15.82 4.58
N GLY A 102 7.33 15.00 3.61
CA GLY A 102 8.67 15.04 3.01
C GLY A 102 8.68 15.01 1.48
N ASP A 103 7.58 15.37 0.81
CA ASP A 103 7.43 15.30 -0.66
C ASP A 103 7.81 13.92 -1.23
N GLY A 104 7.51 12.87 -0.45
CA GLY A 104 7.79 11.49 -0.83
C GLY A 104 6.72 10.91 -1.76
N ASN A 105 7.10 9.83 -2.46
CA ASN A 105 6.23 9.07 -3.34
C ASN A 105 6.22 7.58 -2.96
N ARG A 106 6.21 7.29 -1.66
CA ARG A 106 6.06 5.90 -1.17
C ARG A 106 4.75 5.33 -1.67
N LYS A 107 4.83 4.13 -2.22
CA LYS A 107 3.66 3.33 -2.58
C LYS A 107 3.41 2.30 -1.49
N PHE A 108 2.16 1.87 -1.35
CA PHE A 108 1.82 0.80 -0.41
C PHE A 108 0.94 -0.27 -1.03
N ILE A 109 1.16 -1.50 -0.60
CA ILE A 109 0.35 -2.68 -0.95
C ILE A 109 -0.13 -3.29 0.37
N LEU A 110 -1.43 -3.32 0.57
CA LEU A 110 -2.06 -3.84 1.78
C LEU A 110 -2.80 -5.12 1.46
N CYS A 111 -2.39 -6.22 2.07
CA CYS A 111 -3.01 -7.52 1.90
C CYS A 111 -3.73 -7.96 3.18
N THR A 112 -4.87 -8.60 3.03
CA THR A 112 -5.61 -9.21 4.13
C THR A 112 -6.47 -10.36 3.60
N ASN A 113 -6.73 -11.37 4.42
CA ASN A 113 -7.59 -12.50 4.10
C ASN A 113 -9.09 -12.14 3.98
N ASN A 114 -9.42 -10.89 4.22
CA ASN A 114 -10.78 -10.35 4.20
C ASN A 114 -11.78 -11.09 5.12
N GLU A 115 -11.29 -11.75 6.17
CA GLU A 115 -12.14 -12.36 7.18
C GLU A 115 -13.08 -11.31 7.79
N ASN A 116 -14.36 -11.66 7.93
CA ASN A 116 -15.42 -10.73 8.37
C ASN A 116 -15.50 -9.42 7.53
N ASN A 117 -15.12 -9.47 6.27
CA ASN A 117 -15.04 -8.31 5.37
C ASN A 117 -14.12 -7.19 5.87
N ILE A 118 -13.08 -7.51 6.61
CA ILE A 118 -12.14 -6.55 7.18
C ILE A 118 -11.48 -5.67 6.12
N CYS A 119 -11.11 -6.25 4.99
CA CYS A 119 -10.49 -5.51 3.89
C CYS A 119 -11.40 -4.37 3.42
N ARG A 120 -12.63 -4.69 3.09
CA ARG A 120 -13.59 -3.74 2.53
C ARG A 120 -14.11 -2.75 3.59
N ASN A 121 -14.52 -3.28 4.76
CA ASN A 121 -15.26 -2.49 5.74
C ASN A 121 -14.35 -1.72 6.70
N VAL A 122 -13.08 -2.11 6.82
CA VAL A 122 -12.13 -1.47 7.74
C VAL A 122 -10.93 -0.92 6.98
N THR A 123 -10.11 -1.77 6.35
CA THR A 123 -8.84 -1.36 5.73
C THR A 123 -9.06 -0.32 4.61
N TYR A 124 -9.85 -0.68 3.60
CA TYR A 124 -10.15 0.19 2.46
C TYR A 124 -10.90 1.46 2.90
N GLU A 125 -11.92 1.29 3.72
CA GLU A 125 -12.76 2.39 4.19
C GLU A 125 -11.96 3.40 5.04
N ARG A 126 -11.02 2.94 5.87
CA ARG A 126 -10.13 3.81 6.61
C ARG A 126 -9.26 4.64 5.67
N ILE A 127 -8.57 4.00 4.74
CA ILE A 127 -7.68 4.70 3.81
C ILE A 127 -8.45 5.75 3.02
N LYS A 128 -9.63 5.38 2.50
CA LYS A 128 -10.51 6.32 1.79
C LYS A 128 -10.87 7.53 2.64
N ARG A 129 -11.34 7.32 3.86
CA ARG A 129 -11.76 8.41 4.77
C ARG A 129 -10.60 9.33 5.15
N VAL A 130 -9.43 8.76 5.45
CA VAL A 130 -8.29 9.59 5.82
C VAL A 130 -7.73 10.36 4.62
N MET A 131 -7.77 9.78 3.42
CA MET A 131 -7.43 10.52 2.18
C MET A 131 -8.30 11.75 2.01
N GLU A 132 -9.61 11.60 2.16
CA GLU A 132 -10.58 12.70 2.06
C GLU A 132 -10.40 13.73 3.18
N ARG A 133 -10.30 13.26 4.43
CA ARG A 133 -10.20 14.11 5.62
C ARG A 133 -8.90 14.93 5.67
N GLU A 134 -7.79 14.29 5.40
CA GLU A 134 -6.46 14.92 5.50
C GLU A 134 -5.98 15.54 4.18
N GLY A 135 -6.71 15.33 3.08
CA GLY A 135 -6.33 15.84 1.77
C GLY A 135 -5.02 15.23 1.25
N TYR A 136 -4.83 13.93 1.45
CA TYR A 136 -3.65 13.25 0.91
C TYR A 136 -3.73 13.17 -0.62
N ALA A 137 -2.66 13.59 -1.31
CA ALA A 137 -2.50 13.41 -2.74
C ALA A 137 -2.12 11.95 -3.04
N ALA A 138 -3.10 11.05 -2.97
CA ALA A 138 -2.92 9.62 -3.17
C ALA A 138 -4.07 9.03 -3.99
N SER A 139 -3.83 7.89 -4.62
CA SER A 139 -4.85 7.06 -5.25
C SER A 139 -4.96 5.73 -4.53
N LEU A 140 -6.15 5.15 -4.53
CA LEU A 140 -6.41 3.87 -3.88
C LEU A 140 -7.19 2.96 -4.82
N LYS A 141 -6.65 1.78 -5.09
CA LYS A 141 -7.34 0.74 -5.86
C LYS A 141 -7.53 -0.50 -5.00
N TYR A 142 -8.74 -1.05 -5.05
CA TYR A 142 -9.12 -2.27 -4.34
C TYR A 142 -9.15 -3.44 -5.30
N TYR A 143 -8.45 -4.52 -4.97
CA TYR A 143 -8.49 -5.77 -5.70
C TYR A 143 -9.02 -6.88 -4.81
N ARG A 144 -9.79 -7.76 -5.40
CA ARG A 144 -10.18 -9.04 -4.81
C ARG A 144 -9.47 -10.15 -5.58
N ILE A 145 -8.71 -10.97 -4.86
CA ILE A 145 -8.11 -12.18 -5.42
C ILE A 145 -9.19 -13.26 -5.41
N ASP A 146 -9.39 -13.88 -6.55
CA ASP A 146 -10.25 -15.05 -6.71
C ASP A 146 -9.43 -16.19 -7.32
N TYR A 147 -9.95 -17.41 -7.24
CA TYR A 147 -9.30 -18.60 -7.77
C TYR A 147 -10.12 -19.13 -8.95
N VAL A 148 -9.45 -19.34 -10.07
CA VAL A 148 -10.01 -20.09 -11.18
C VAL A 148 -9.75 -21.57 -10.92
N PRO A 149 -10.77 -22.40 -10.66
CA PRO A 149 -10.57 -23.82 -10.42
C PRO A 149 -10.01 -24.49 -11.67
N ILE A 150 -8.81 -25.05 -11.56
CA ILE A 150 -8.19 -25.86 -12.60
C ILE A 150 -8.77 -27.27 -12.45
N ASN A 151 -9.91 -27.51 -13.08
CA ASN A 151 -10.44 -28.86 -13.23
C ASN A 151 -9.75 -29.54 -14.44
N GLU A 152 -10.04 -30.79 -14.74
CA GLU A 152 -9.50 -31.52 -15.91
C GLU A 152 -9.93 -30.91 -17.28
N GLN A 153 -10.35 -29.66 -17.28
CA GLN A 153 -10.81 -28.89 -18.44
C GLN A 153 -9.64 -28.36 -19.26
N LEU A 154 -9.84 -28.24 -20.56
CA LEU A 154 -8.84 -27.77 -21.51
C LEU A 154 -8.58 -26.29 -21.33
N TYR A 155 -7.34 -25.84 -21.58
CA TYR A 155 -6.82 -24.47 -21.48
C TYR A 155 -7.79 -23.38 -22.01
N TYR A 156 -8.57 -23.68 -23.04
CA TYR A 156 -9.51 -22.73 -23.65
C TYR A 156 -10.63 -22.26 -22.72
N GLU A 157 -11.00 -23.04 -21.72
CA GLU A 157 -12.07 -22.67 -20.78
C GLU A 157 -11.62 -21.66 -19.72
N TYR A 158 -10.30 -21.51 -19.53
CA TYR A 158 -9.73 -20.47 -18.64
C TYR A 158 -9.45 -19.18 -19.39
N ALA A 159 -9.25 -19.25 -20.71
CA ALA A 159 -8.87 -18.12 -21.52
C ALA A 159 -9.91 -17.00 -21.44
N ASP A 160 -11.19 -17.35 -21.48
CA ASP A 160 -12.28 -16.38 -21.38
C ASP A 160 -12.30 -15.66 -20.03
N GLN A 161 -12.05 -16.39 -18.95
CA GLN A 161 -11.97 -15.76 -17.61
C GLN A 161 -10.74 -14.87 -17.46
N LEU A 162 -9.59 -15.29 -17.98
CA LEU A 162 -8.38 -14.47 -17.99
C LEU A 162 -8.58 -13.23 -18.85
N LEU A 163 -9.16 -13.35 -20.03
CA LEU A 163 -9.46 -12.20 -20.90
C LEU A 163 -10.45 -11.23 -20.25
N HIS A 164 -11.43 -11.74 -19.50
CA HIS A 164 -12.35 -10.89 -18.76
C HIS A 164 -11.65 -9.99 -17.75
N HIS A 165 -10.54 -10.44 -17.16
CA HIS A 165 -9.77 -9.71 -16.15
C HIS A 165 -8.44 -9.14 -16.66
N ILE A 166 -8.19 -9.20 -17.96
CA ILE A 166 -6.89 -8.78 -18.51
C ILE A 166 -6.60 -7.30 -18.25
N ARG A 167 -7.64 -6.46 -18.25
CA ARG A 167 -7.48 -5.02 -17.98
C ARG A 167 -6.98 -4.79 -16.56
N GLU A 168 -7.59 -5.43 -15.57
CA GLU A 168 -7.19 -5.33 -14.17
C GLU A 168 -5.78 -5.87 -13.95
N LEU A 169 -5.39 -6.94 -14.64
CA LEU A 169 -4.05 -7.50 -14.55
C LEU A 169 -3.00 -6.54 -15.11
N VAL A 170 -3.27 -5.93 -16.27
CA VAL A 170 -2.34 -4.97 -16.88
C VAL A 170 -2.27 -3.66 -16.07
N GLU A 171 -3.38 -3.19 -15.52
CA GLU A 171 -3.41 -2.05 -14.61
C GLU A 171 -2.55 -2.31 -13.36
N LEU A 172 -2.64 -3.52 -12.79
CA LEU A 172 -1.87 -3.91 -11.62
C LEU A 172 -0.37 -3.98 -11.96
N GLU A 173 0.00 -4.64 -13.05
CA GLU A 173 1.39 -4.82 -13.47
C GLU A 173 2.08 -3.47 -13.75
N ASN A 174 1.37 -2.57 -14.43
CA ASN A 174 1.93 -1.30 -14.85
C ASN A 174 1.64 -0.14 -13.87
N SER A 175 0.89 -0.38 -12.80
CA SER A 175 0.48 0.66 -11.82
C SER A 175 -0.26 1.83 -12.48
N ILE A 176 -1.11 1.54 -13.46
CA ILE A 176 -1.89 2.53 -14.24
C ILE A 176 -3.39 2.34 -14.01
N ASN A 177 -4.16 3.33 -14.40
CA ASN A 177 -5.61 3.23 -14.53
C ASN A 177 -5.99 3.48 -16.00
N PHE A 178 -6.78 2.60 -16.60
CA PHE A 178 -7.25 2.79 -17.98
C PHE A 178 -8.40 3.78 -18.11
N ILE A 179 -9.12 4.04 -17.03
CA ILE A 179 -10.21 4.99 -17.03
C ILE A 179 -9.61 6.39 -17.26
N GLU A 180 -10.00 7.03 -18.37
CA GLU A 180 -9.51 8.34 -18.77
C GLU A 180 -7.98 8.42 -19.04
N ASN A 181 -7.32 7.29 -19.31
CA ASN A 181 -5.92 7.29 -19.69
C ASN A 181 -5.78 7.60 -21.19
N ALA A 182 -5.07 8.69 -21.51
CA ALA A 182 -4.83 9.11 -22.89
C ALA A 182 -3.54 8.51 -23.50
N GLU A 183 -2.75 7.77 -22.71
CA GLU A 183 -1.44 7.27 -23.13
C GLU A 183 -1.43 5.77 -23.39
N ILE A 184 -2.35 5.02 -22.76
CA ILE A 184 -2.40 3.55 -22.86
C ILE A 184 -3.84 3.11 -23.06
N ALA A 185 -4.05 2.26 -24.05
CA ALA A 185 -5.31 1.60 -24.30
C ALA A 185 -5.10 0.09 -24.46
N ILE A 186 -6.06 -0.71 -23.98
CA ILE A 186 -6.12 -2.14 -24.25
C ILE A 186 -7.30 -2.39 -25.18
N VAL A 187 -7.00 -3.03 -26.30
CA VAL A 187 -7.97 -3.45 -27.33
C VAL A 187 -8.05 -4.98 -27.28
N LEU A 188 -9.21 -5.52 -26.95
CA LEU A 188 -9.44 -6.96 -26.78
C LEU A 188 -10.32 -7.57 -27.87
N THR A 189 -11.10 -6.76 -28.58
CA THR A 189 -12.05 -7.22 -29.59
C THR A 189 -11.89 -6.43 -30.89
N ASP A 190 -12.35 -7.02 -32.00
CA ASP A 190 -12.38 -6.34 -33.30
C ASP A 190 -13.25 -5.09 -33.30
N GLU A 191 -14.31 -5.06 -32.48
CA GLU A 191 -15.18 -3.88 -32.31
C GLU A 191 -14.43 -2.75 -31.58
N GLU A 192 -13.72 -3.07 -30.50
CA GLU A 192 -12.88 -2.12 -29.79
C GLU A 192 -11.73 -1.61 -30.67
N LEU A 193 -11.17 -2.47 -31.54
CA LEU A 193 -10.16 -2.05 -32.52
C LEU A 193 -10.73 -1.08 -33.54
N ALA A 194 -11.91 -1.34 -34.05
CA ALA A 194 -12.58 -0.45 -34.97
C ALA A 194 -12.88 0.92 -34.33
N ASP A 195 -13.34 0.92 -33.09
CA ASP A 195 -13.58 2.12 -32.29
C ASP A 195 -12.29 2.90 -32.01
N PHE A 196 -11.22 2.20 -31.71
CA PHE A 196 -9.90 2.78 -31.48
C PHE A 196 -9.38 3.48 -32.74
N ILE A 197 -9.49 2.83 -33.89
CA ILE A 197 -9.08 3.39 -35.19
C ILE A 197 -9.96 4.59 -35.58
N ALA A 198 -11.25 4.55 -35.27
CA ALA A 198 -12.19 5.62 -35.61
C ALA A 198 -12.00 6.90 -34.77
N ARG A 199 -11.35 6.80 -33.62
CA ARG A 199 -11.15 7.93 -32.67
C ARG A 199 -9.67 8.16 -32.32
N PRO A 200 -8.78 8.37 -33.30
CA PRO A 200 -7.34 8.52 -33.05
C PRO A 200 -7.01 9.73 -32.17
N GLU A 201 -7.85 10.76 -32.16
CA GLU A 201 -7.64 11.97 -31.36
C GLU A 201 -7.80 11.71 -29.84
N ALA A 202 -8.64 10.75 -29.46
CA ALA A 202 -8.82 10.35 -28.06
C ALA A 202 -7.56 9.67 -27.48
N PHE A 203 -6.69 9.15 -28.34
CA PHE A 203 -5.49 8.38 -28.01
C PHE A 203 -4.21 8.99 -28.61
N SER A 204 -4.21 10.29 -28.86
CA SER A 204 -3.10 11.00 -29.53
C SER A 204 -1.76 10.94 -28.82
N LYS A 205 -1.75 10.45 -27.59
CA LYS A 205 -0.54 10.26 -26.77
C LYS A 205 -0.14 8.79 -26.59
N CYS A 206 -0.91 7.84 -27.13
CA CYS A 206 -0.53 6.43 -27.12
C CYS A 206 0.65 6.22 -28.08
N HIS A 207 1.71 5.60 -27.57
CA HIS A 207 2.91 5.22 -28.32
C HIS A 207 2.94 3.71 -28.58
#